data_f53e84f7f81cffa0a689ea15e1fef307
#
_entry.id   f53e84f7f81cffa0a689ea15e1fef307
#
_cell.length_a   1.000
_cell.length_b   1.000
_cell.length_c   1.000
_cell.angle_alpha   90.00
_cell.angle_beta   90.00
_cell.angle_gamma   90.00
#
_symmetry.space_group_name_H-M   'P 1'
#
loop_
_entity.id
_entity.type
_entity.pdbx_description
1 polymer ?
#
loop_
_entity_poly.entity_id
_entity_poly.type
_entity_poly.pdbx_seq_one_letter_code
_entity_poly.pdbx_strand_id
1 'polypeptide(L)'
;MHPGAMQWRCPGALGVGSFVLRDWELKFYNHATIEPKRGATTHGVLWAITEECEQHLDAFEGFPSYYTKRTWIQDGQQFFFYEMTDPKSGRPSPGYVADLRESYEFWQMPTTALFSSLNDLA
;
A
#
# COMPACT_ATOMS: atom_id res chain seq x y z
N MET A 1 -6.26 -1.26 1.13
CA MET A 1 -6.74 -0.20 0.22
C MET A 1 -8.19 -0.34 -0.18
N HIS A 2 -8.63 -1.53 -0.56
CA HIS A 2 -10.02 -1.73 -0.93
C HIS A 2 -10.93 -1.51 0.27
N PRO A 3 -12.02 -0.72 0.15
CA PRO A 3 -12.89 -0.41 1.28
C PRO A 3 -13.46 -1.64 1.98
N GLY A 4 -13.84 -2.67 1.23
CA GLY A 4 -14.34 -3.91 1.80
C GLY A 4 -13.31 -4.64 2.66
N ALA A 5 -12.06 -4.68 2.19
CA ALA A 5 -10.96 -5.29 2.94
C ALA A 5 -10.66 -4.50 4.22
N MET A 6 -10.66 -3.17 4.14
CA MET A 6 -10.43 -2.32 5.31
C MET A 6 -11.57 -2.43 6.33
N GLN A 7 -12.81 -2.52 5.87
CA GLN A 7 -13.96 -2.71 6.76
C GLN A 7 -13.84 -4.02 7.54
N TRP A 8 -13.33 -5.06 6.91
CA TRP A 8 -13.11 -6.36 7.54
C TRP A 8 -11.96 -6.33 8.54
N ARG A 9 -10.82 -5.73 8.15
CA ARG A 9 -9.59 -5.69 8.98
C ARG A 9 -9.65 -4.63 10.07
N CYS A 10 -10.38 -3.56 9.82
CA CYS A 10 -10.35 -2.37 10.63
C CYS A 10 -11.70 -1.62 10.53
N PRO A 11 -12.77 -2.16 11.16
CA PRO A 11 -14.13 -1.60 10.96
C PRO A 11 -14.27 -0.12 11.31
N GLY A 12 -13.42 0.39 12.21
CA GLY A 12 -13.45 1.80 12.63
C GLY A 12 -12.68 2.74 11.72
N ALA A 13 -12.04 2.25 10.65
CA ALA A 13 -11.26 3.08 9.77
C ALA A 13 -12.14 3.92 8.85
N LEU A 14 -11.72 5.17 8.61
CA LEU A 14 -12.39 6.08 7.70
C LEU A 14 -11.46 6.43 6.55
N GLY A 15 -11.91 6.20 5.32
CA GLY A 15 -11.16 6.61 4.14
C GLY A 15 -11.16 8.12 4.02
N VAL A 16 -9.97 8.71 4.04
CA VAL A 16 -9.80 10.16 3.88
C VAL A 16 -9.79 10.53 2.40
N GLY A 17 -9.11 9.74 1.58
CA GLY A 17 -9.06 9.95 0.14
C GLY A 17 -7.77 9.43 -0.48
N SER A 18 -7.75 9.41 -1.80
CA SER A 18 -6.54 9.06 -2.55
C SER A 18 -5.53 10.20 -2.52
N PHE A 19 -4.25 9.86 -2.63
CA PHE A 19 -3.17 10.83 -2.68
C PHE A 19 -2.00 10.26 -3.48
N VAL A 20 -1.06 11.13 -3.85
CA VAL A 20 0.15 10.75 -4.57
C VAL A 20 1.34 10.94 -3.63
N LEU A 21 2.02 9.84 -3.32
CA LEU A 21 3.23 9.84 -2.50
C LEU A 21 4.44 10.07 -3.42
N ARG A 22 5.25 11.07 -3.13
CA ARG A 22 6.43 11.41 -3.93
C ARG A 22 7.68 10.74 -3.38
N ASP A 23 8.58 10.40 -4.30
CA ASP A 23 9.90 9.80 -4.04
C ASP A 23 9.83 8.36 -3.50
N TRP A 24 8.76 7.69 -3.82
CA TRP A 24 8.55 6.27 -3.56
C TRP A 24 7.99 5.61 -4.80
N GLU A 25 8.46 4.38 -5.12
CA GLU A 25 7.93 3.63 -6.25
C GLU A 25 7.27 2.32 -5.79
N LEU A 26 6.22 1.94 -6.50
CA LEU A 26 5.54 0.67 -6.29
C LEU A 26 6.38 -0.46 -6.88
N LYS A 27 6.62 -1.48 -6.07
CA LYS A 27 7.35 -2.69 -6.46
C LYS A 27 6.53 -3.92 -6.12
N PHE A 28 6.67 -4.93 -6.96
CA PHE A 28 6.05 -6.23 -6.73
C PHE A 28 7.11 -7.29 -6.48
N TYR A 29 6.89 -8.04 -5.42
CA TYR A 29 7.52 -9.31 -5.13
C TYR A 29 6.38 -10.34 -5.02
N ASN A 30 6.31 -11.19 -4.02
CA ASN A 30 5.10 -11.99 -3.80
C ASN A 30 3.89 -11.11 -3.46
N HIS A 31 4.16 -9.96 -2.87
CA HIS A 31 3.18 -8.92 -2.57
C HIS A 31 3.73 -7.57 -2.98
N ALA A 32 2.88 -6.56 -2.96
CA ALA A 32 3.29 -5.20 -3.27
C ALA A 32 4.01 -4.56 -2.08
N THR A 33 4.98 -3.73 -2.38
CA THR A 33 5.60 -2.83 -1.41
C THR A 33 5.95 -1.53 -2.13
N ILE A 34 6.43 -0.55 -1.39
CA ILE A 34 6.99 0.66 -1.99
C ILE A 34 8.43 0.82 -1.50
N GLU A 35 9.27 1.37 -2.37
CA GLU A 35 10.69 1.56 -2.10
C GLU A 35 11.07 2.99 -2.43
N PRO A 36 12.05 3.58 -1.70
CA PRO A 36 12.51 4.92 -2.00
C PRO A 36 13.07 5.00 -3.42
N LYS A 37 12.61 5.97 -4.18
CA LYS A 37 13.15 6.27 -5.49
C LYS A 37 12.90 7.72 -5.83
N ARG A 38 13.95 8.52 -5.88
CA ARG A 38 13.86 9.93 -6.18
C ARG A 38 13.19 10.16 -7.54
N GLY A 39 12.17 11.04 -7.54
CA GLY A 39 11.42 11.39 -8.74
C GLY A 39 10.27 10.44 -9.08
N ALA A 40 10.17 9.30 -8.41
CA ALA A 40 9.04 8.38 -8.59
C ALA A 40 7.82 8.85 -7.81
N THR A 41 6.66 8.31 -8.17
CA THR A 41 5.40 8.56 -7.46
C THR A 41 4.66 7.25 -7.26
N THR A 42 3.91 7.17 -6.16
CA THR A 42 3.03 6.03 -5.87
C THR A 42 1.68 6.56 -5.44
N HIS A 43 0.63 5.98 -6.00
CA HIS A 43 -0.74 6.30 -5.61
C HIS A 43 -1.14 5.48 -4.40
N GLY A 44 -1.78 6.13 -3.44
CA GLY A 44 -2.24 5.48 -2.23
C GLY A 44 -3.53 6.06 -1.71
N VAL A 45 -4.01 5.49 -0.64
CA VAL A 45 -5.22 5.93 0.05
C VAL A 45 -4.86 6.20 1.51
N LEU A 46 -5.23 7.38 1.99
CA LEU A 46 -5.09 7.72 3.40
C LEU A 46 -6.31 7.24 4.16
N TRP A 47 -6.06 6.62 5.31
CA TRP A 47 -7.08 6.14 6.21
C TRP A 47 -6.86 6.74 7.59
N ALA A 48 -7.94 7.25 8.20
CA ALA A 48 -7.93 7.59 9.61
C ALA A 48 -8.25 6.33 10.40
N ILE A 49 -7.35 5.92 11.28
CA ILE A 49 -7.49 4.68 12.03
C ILE A 49 -7.36 4.94 13.53
N THR A 50 -7.90 4.01 14.32
CA THR A 50 -7.74 4.00 15.77
C THR A 50 -6.50 3.18 16.15
N GLU A 51 -6.06 3.32 17.39
CA GLU A 51 -4.96 2.51 17.91
C GLU A 51 -5.28 1.01 17.87
N GLU A 52 -6.51 0.63 18.17
CA GLU A 52 -6.96 -0.76 18.08
C GLU A 52 -6.90 -1.27 16.64
N CYS A 53 -7.31 -0.44 15.68
CA CYS A 53 -7.19 -0.72 14.26
C CYS A 53 -5.74 -0.96 13.86
N GLU A 54 -4.83 -0.13 14.34
CA GLU A 54 -3.42 -0.27 14.03
C GLU A 54 -2.87 -1.62 14.49
N GLN A 55 -3.28 -2.09 15.66
CA GLN A 55 -2.88 -3.40 16.17
C GLN A 55 -3.36 -4.54 15.27
N HIS A 56 -4.59 -4.46 14.77
CA HIS A 56 -5.12 -5.46 13.84
C HIS A 56 -4.39 -5.45 12.51
N LEU A 57 -4.09 -4.27 11.99
CA LEU A 57 -3.32 -4.13 10.75
C LEU A 57 -1.90 -4.66 10.92
N ASP A 58 -1.25 -4.38 12.05
CA ASP A 58 0.08 -4.88 12.36
C ASP A 58 0.12 -6.41 12.30
N ALA A 59 -0.88 -7.06 12.91
CA ALA A 59 -0.96 -8.51 12.88
C ALA A 59 -1.18 -9.03 11.46
N PHE A 60 -2.06 -8.38 10.70
CA PHE A 60 -2.34 -8.76 9.32
C PHE A 60 -1.12 -8.62 8.41
N GLU A 61 -0.36 -7.53 8.57
CA GLU A 61 0.83 -7.26 7.75
C GLU A 61 2.06 -8.03 8.23
N GLY A 62 1.97 -8.76 9.32
CA GLY A 62 3.12 -9.48 9.87
C GLY A 62 4.20 -8.55 10.42
N PHE A 63 3.77 -7.42 11.00
CA PHE A 63 4.67 -6.46 11.63
C PHE A 63 5.29 -7.06 12.90
N PRO A 64 6.58 -6.90 13.18
CA PRO A 64 7.58 -6.18 12.35
C PRO A 64 8.37 -7.07 11.40
N SER A 65 8.01 -8.35 11.25
CA SER A 65 8.84 -9.35 10.56
C SER A 65 8.72 -9.27 9.04
N TYR A 66 7.49 -9.32 8.51
CA TYR A 66 7.26 -9.31 7.06
C TYR A 66 7.19 -7.90 6.50
N TYR A 67 6.44 -7.04 7.17
CA TYR A 67 6.43 -5.60 6.91
C TYR A 67 6.86 -4.86 8.16
N THR A 68 7.54 -3.73 7.97
CA THR A 68 7.81 -2.76 9.03
C THR A 68 7.03 -1.48 8.75
N LYS A 69 6.97 -0.59 9.72
CA LYS A 69 6.30 0.70 9.56
C LYS A 69 7.29 1.80 9.28
N ARG A 70 6.93 2.67 8.34
CA ARG A 70 7.68 3.88 8.04
C ARG A 70 6.79 5.08 8.29
N THR A 71 7.22 5.98 9.17
CA THR A 71 6.56 7.27 9.35
C THR A 71 7.12 8.26 8.34
N TRP A 72 6.25 9.01 7.70
CA TRP A 72 6.61 9.95 6.65
C TRP A 72 5.82 11.24 6.78
N ILE A 73 6.38 12.32 6.30
CA ILE A 73 5.72 13.63 6.28
C ILE A 73 5.78 14.16 4.85
N GLN A 74 4.63 14.52 4.30
CA GLN A 74 4.52 15.13 3.00
C GLN A 74 3.48 16.24 3.04
N ASP A 75 3.84 17.42 2.55
CA ASP A 75 2.96 18.59 2.52
C ASP A 75 2.35 18.92 3.89
N GLY A 76 3.16 18.77 4.94
CA GLY A 76 2.76 19.05 6.31
C GLY A 76 1.91 17.98 6.98
N GLN A 77 1.60 16.89 6.29
CA GLN A 77 0.81 15.79 6.84
C GLN A 77 1.68 14.62 7.22
N GLN A 78 1.57 14.15 8.46
CA GLN A 78 2.28 12.98 8.95
C GLN A 78 1.38 11.75 8.82
N PHE A 79 1.95 10.65 8.33
CA PHE A 79 1.27 9.36 8.19
C PHE A 79 2.28 8.25 8.27
N PHE A 80 1.82 7.00 8.34
CA PHE A 80 2.71 5.85 8.21
C PHE A 80 2.20 4.91 7.12
N PHE A 81 3.09 4.06 6.65
CA PHE A 81 2.77 2.97 5.73
C PHE A 81 3.64 1.77 6.07
N TYR A 82 3.25 0.62 5.55
CA TYR A 82 4.01 -0.61 5.72
C TYR A 82 4.97 -0.79 4.56
N GLU A 83 6.22 -1.11 4.89
CA GLU A 83 7.30 -1.35 3.93
C GLU A 83 7.84 -2.76 4.16
N MET A 84 8.01 -3.53 3.08
CA MET A 84 8.53 -4.90 3.17
C MET A 84 9.95 -4.89 3.73
N THR A 85 10.20 -5.72 4.76
CA THR A 85 11.48 -5.71 5.48
C THR A 85 12.62 -6.35 4.67
N ASP A 86 12.31 -7.44 3.96
CA ASP A 86 13.31 -8.22 3.23
C ASP A 86 12.72 -8.66 1.89
N PRO A 87 12.68 -7.77 0.89
CA PRO A 87 12.12 -8.10 -0.41
C PRO A 87 12.91 -9.22 -1.10
N LYS A 88 12.18 -10.24 -1.55
CA LYS A 88 12.74 -11.36 -2.29
C LYS A 88 12.03 -11.52 -3.61
N SER A 89 12.77 -11.97 -4.63
CA SER A 89 12.21 -12.23 -5.95
C SER A 89 10.97 -13.11 -5.87
N GLY A 90 9.96 -12.74 -6.64
CA GLY A 90 8.70 -13.47 -6.67
C GLY A 90 7.69 -12.73 -7.53
N ARG A 91 6.52 -13.33 -7.71
CA ARG A 91 5.41 -12.72 -8.42
C ARG A 91 4.16 -12.78 -7.57
N PRO A 92 3.34 -11.71 -7.58
CA PRO A 92 2.06 -11.75 -6.89
C PRO A 92 1.10 -12.72 -7.60
N SER A 93 0.18 -13.30 -6.85
CA SER A 93 -0.87 -14.13 -7.44
C SER A 93 -1.81 -13.29 -8.30
N PRO A 94 -2.45 -13.89 -9.34
CA PRO A 94 -3.44 -13.18 -10.13
C PRO A 94 -4.58 -12.60 -9.31
N GLY A 95 -5.04 -13.31 -8.29
CA GLY A 95 -6.10 -12.83 -7.40
C GLY A 95 -5.69 -11.60 -6.61
N TYR A 96 -4.45 -11.56 -6.12
CA TYR A 96 -3.92 -10.40 -5.41
C TYR A 96 -3.84 -9.18 -6.33
N VAL A 97 -3.37 -9.37 -7.56
CA VAL A 97 -3.29 -8.29 -8.56
C VAL A 97 -4.68 -7.78 -8.92
N ALA A 98 -5.66 -8.69 -9.07
CA ALA A 98 -7.05 -8.31 -9.36
C ALA A 98 -7.63 -7.45 -8.24
N ASP A 99 -7.36 -7.79 -6.97
CA ASP A 99 -7.82 -7.01 -5.82
C ASP A 99 -7.19 -5.62 -5.80
N LEU A 100 -5.91 -5.51 -6.12
CA LEU A 100 -5.24 -4.20 -6.22
C LEU A 100 -5.82 -3.36 -7.34
N ARG A 101 -6.07 -3.96 -8.51
CA ARG A 101 -6.67 -3.25 -9.64
C ARG A 101 -8.05 -2.72 -9.28
N GLU A 102 -8.86 -3.54 -8.62
CA GLU A 102 -10.18 -3.13 -8.15
C GLU A 102 -10.10 -1.95 -7.17
N SER A 103 -9.11 -1.96 -6.26
CA SER A 103 -8.86 -0.86 -5.34
C SER A 103 -8.47 0.42 -6.08
N TYR A 104 -7.59 0.33 -7.07
CA TYR A 104 -7.20 1.46 -7.89
C TYR A 104 -8.39 2.05 -8.63
N GLU A 105 -9.23 1.21 -9.23
CA GLU A 105 -10.43 1.64 -9.94
C GLU A 105 -11.44 2.31 -8.99
N PHE A 106 -11.65 1.73 -7.82
CA PHE A 106 -12.57 2.29 -6.83
C PHE A 106 -12.15 3.72 -6.43
N TRP A 107 -10.86 3.94 -6.18
CA TRP A 107 -10.34 5.23 -5.76
C TRP A 107 -9.97 6.14 -6.93
N GLN A 108 -10.29 5.72 -8.17
CA GLN A 108 -9.98 6.47 -9.39
C GLN A 108 -8.50 6.79 -9.54
N MET A 109 -7.64 5.87 -9.12
CA MET A 109 -6.20 5.98 -9.28
C MET A 109 -5.77 5.37 -10.61
N PRO A 110 -4.72 5.91 -11.27
CA PRO A 110 -4.27 5.38 -12.57
C PRO A 110 -3.76 3.95 -12.47
N THR A 111 -4.37 3.03 -13.21
CA THR A 111 -3.93 1.63 -13.27
C THR A 111 -2.67 1.43 -14.08
N THR A 112 -2.29 2.41 -14.91
CA THR A 112 -1.06 2.36 -15.70
C THR A 112 0.19 2.19 -14.83
N ALA A 113 0.25 2.84 -13.68
CA ALA A 113 1.35 2.69 -12.74
C ALA A 113 1.44 1.26 -12.19
N LEU A 114 0.29 0.64 -11.92
CA LEU A 114 0.20 -0.74 -11.46
C LEU A 114 0.75 -1.70 -12.52
N PHE A 115 0.32 -1.57 -13.77
CA PHE A 115 0.77 -2.43 -14.86
C PHE A 115 2.25 -2.22 -15.20
N SER A 116 2.72 -0.97 -15.15
CA SER A 116 4.13 -0.66 -15.37
C SER A 116 5.02 -1.37 -14.34
N SER A 117 4.64 -1.33 -13.07
CA SER A 117 5.38 -2.01 -11.99
C SER A 117 5.37 -3.53 -12.16
N LEU A 118 4.26 -4.10 -12.64
CA LEU A 118 4.17 -5.53 -12.93
C LEU A 118 5.06 -5.92 -14.10
N ASN A 119 5.14 -5.10 -15.14
CA ASN A 119 5.97 -5.36 -16.31
C ASN A 119 7.46 -5.37 -15.97
N ASP A 120 7.88 -4.63 -14.95
CA ASP A 120 9.27 -4.60 -14.49
C ASP A 120 9.73 -5.93 -13.89
N LEU A 121 8.80 -6.87 -13.66
CA LEU A 121 9.12 -8.22 -13.18
C LEU A 121 9.55 -9.18 -14.29
N ALA A 122 9.46 -8.77 -15.52
CA ALA A 122 9.73 -9.63 -16.68
C ALA A 122 11.18 -10.14 -16.76
#